data_9969e9290e047aab31555968bec21a9b
#
_entry.id   9969e9290e047aab31555968bec21a9b
#
_cell.length_a   1.000
_cell.length_b   1.000
_cell.length_c   1.000
_cell.angle_alpha   90.00
_cell.angle_beta   90.00
_cell.angle_gamma   90.00
#
_symmetry.space_group_name_H-M   'P 1'
#
loop_
_entity.id
_entity.type
_entity.pdbx_description
1 polymer ?
#
loop_
_entity_poly.entity_id
_entity_poly.type
_entity_poly.pdbx_seq_one_letter_code
_entity_poly.pdbx_strand_id
1 'polypeptide(L)'
;RRLFSFATADDMMRLCEGVKDQQSWQVAIRRFVETFVGYVTVTSKPGVYAAQIFRWEVTCPSTISRELQLAYGNKVYEVLRTLLTMALGDDADAVKIWGGAIWSRIAALIVIDKSWVSHFVPRGVGRDEWLRRVSDNICESVFGSLHYRG
;
A
#
# COMPACT_ATOMS: atom_id res chain seq x y z
N ARG A 1 10.59 -12.68 13.10
CA ARG A 1 10.76 -11.74 12.00
C ARG A 1 9.59 -10.75 12.03
N ARG A 2 9.83 -9.50 12.33
CA ARG A 2 8.83 -8.45 12.20
C ARG A 2 8.57 -8.25 10.69
N LEU A 3 7.54 -8.91 10.17
CA LEU A 3 7.10 -8.75 8.78
C LEU A 3 6.64 -7.31 8.47
N PHE A 4 6.29 -6.55 9.51
CA PHE A 4 5.75 -5.21 9.38
C PHE A 4 6.38 -4.30 10.44
N SER A 5 7.61 -3.88 10.22
CA SER A 5 8.04 -2.63 10.83
C SER A 5 7.26 -1.52 10.13
N PHE A 6 6.50 -0.75 10.89
CA PHE A 6 5.86 0.45 10.35
C PHE A 6 6.97 1.39 9.86
N ALA A 7 7.28 1.27 8.58
CA ALA A 7 8.15 2.23 7.93
C ALA A 7 7.41 3.58 7.97
N THR A 8 8.04 4.59 8.52
CA THR A 8 7.49 5.95 8.48
C THR A 8 7.46 6.44 7.03
N ALA A 9 6.67 7.49 6.75
CA ALA A 9 6.70 8.12 5.43
C ALA A 9 8.12 8.57 5.05
N ASP A 10 8.92 8.98 6.03
CA ASP A 10 10.32 9.37 5.82
C ASP A 10 11.19 8.16 5.40
N ASP A 11 10.99 6.99 6.00
CA ASP A 11 11.67 5.76 5.58
C ASP A 11 11.29 5.36 4.15
N MET A 12 10.04 5.53 3.77
CA MET A 12 9.56 5.29 2.42
C MET A 12 10.16 6.30 1.42
N MET A 13 10.29 7.58 1.77
CA MET A 13 10.94 8.57 0.92
C MET A 13 12.42 8.24 0.71
N ARG A 14 13.13 7.77 1.73
CA ARG A 14 14.51 7.29 1.58
C ARG A 14 14.62 6.12 0.61
N LEU A 15 13.63 5.24 0.61
CA LEU A 15 13.56 4.14 -0.36
C LEU A 15 13.44 4.69 -1.80
N CYS A 16 12.66 5.74 -2.01
CA CYS A 16 12.56 6.42 -3.32
C CYS A 16 13.90 7.02 -3.76
N GLU A 17 14.66 7.59 -2.84
CA GLU A 17 15.99 8.16 -3.12
C GLU A 17 16.99 7.10 -3.61
N GLY A 18 16.84 5.85 -3.22
CA GLY A 18 17.69 4.73 -3.64
C GLY A 18 17.34 4.13 -5.01
N VAL A 19 16.26 4.58 -5.65
CA VAL A 19 15.82 4.06 -6.95
C VAL A 19 16.70 4.63 -8.07
N LYS A 20 17.34 3.74 -8.83
CA LYS A 20 18.26 4.10 -9.91
C LYS A 20 18.06 3.28 -11.20
N ASP A 21 17.31 2.20 -11.14
CA ASP A 21 17.07 1.27 -12.25
C ASP A 21 15.73 0.55 -12.08
N GLN A 22 15.37 -0.27 -13.06
CA GLN A 22 14.16 -1.08 -13.04
C GLN A 22 14.05 -1.97 -11.80
N GLN A 23 15.13 -2.61 -11.43
CA GLN A 23 15.13 -3.53 -10.28
C GLN A 23 14.92 -2.80 -8.96
N SER A 24 15.63 -1.72 -8.70
CA SER A 24 15.45 -0.93 -7.47
C SER A 24 14.07 -0.26 -7.43
N TRP A 25 13.52 0.13 -8.56
CA TRP A 25 12.16 0.65 -8.66
C TRP A 25 11.12 -0.42 -8.29
N GLN A 26 11.25 -1.63 -8.82
CA GLN A 26 10.36 -2.75 -8.46
C GLN A 26 10.44 -3.10 -6.98
N VAL A 27 11.64 -3.10 -6.40
CA VAL A 27 11.84 -3.31 -4.96
C VAL A 27 11.13 -2.23 -4.15
N ALA A 28 11.21 -0.97 -4.56
CA ALA A 28 10.55 0.15 -3.88
C ALA A 28 9.02 0.05 -3.94
N ILE A 29 8.45 -0.26 -5.10
CA ILE A 29 7.00 -0.50 -5.26
C ILE A 29 6.54 -1.67 -4.39
N ARG A 30 7.25 -2.79 -4.41
CA ARG A 30 6.94 -3.96 -3.60
C ARG A 30 6.97 -3.63 -2.11
N ARG A 31 7.98 -2.91 -1.67
CA ARG A 31 8.11 -2.49 -0.28
C ARG A 31 6.95 -1.59 0.15
N PHE A 32 6.53 -0.68 -0.71
CA PHE A 32 5.36 0.15 -0.47
C PHE A 32 4.09 -0.70 -0.31
N VAL A 33 3.81 -1.58 -1.26
CA VAL A 33 2.61 -2.43 -1.24
C VAL A 33 2.61 -3.33 -0.01
N GLU A 34 3.68 -4.04 0.27
CA GLU A 34 3.79 -4.95 1.42
C GLU A 34 3.62 -4.21 2.75
N THR A 35 4.19 -3.02 2.87
CA THR A 35 4.07 -2.20 4.08
C THR A 35 2.61 -1.84 4.35
N PHE A 36 1.88 -1.38 3.34
CA PHE A 36 0.50 -0.96 3.53
C PHE A 36 -0.50 -2.12 3.59
N VAL A 37 -0.28 -3.20 2.86
CA VAL A 37 -1.03 -4.45 3.05
C VAL A 37 -0.89 -4.93 4.50
N GLY A 38 0.33 -4.95 5.02
CA GLY A 38 0.58 -5.28 6.42
C GLY A 38 -0.10 -4.34 7.41
N TYR A 39 -0.01 -3.04 7.16
CA TYR A 39 -0.62 -2.02 8.01
C TYR A 39 -2.15 -2.16 8.09
N VAL A 40 -2.83 -2.31 6.96
CA VAL A 40 -4.30 -2.38 6.93
C VAL A 40 -4.85 -3.73 7.43
N THR A 41 -4.03 -4.77 7.47
CA THR A 41 -4.42 -6.12 7.88
C THR A 41 -3.88 -6.53 9.24
N VAL A 42 -3.21 -5.63 9.96
CA VAL A 42 -2.63 -5.93 11.27
C VAL A 42 -3.69 -6.34 12.30
N THR A 43 -3.39 -7.38 13.08
CA THR A 43 -4.31 -7.95 14.08
C THR A 43 -3.75 -7.90 15.51
N SER A 44 -2.48 -7.55 15.68
CA SER A 44 -1.81 -7.49 16.98
C SER A 44 -1.72 -6.07 17.53
N LYS A 45 -1.88 -5.94 18.87
CA LYS A 45 -1.66 -4.65 19.55
C LYS A 45 -0.16 -4.27 19.50
N PRO A 46 0.21 -2.98 19.43
CA PRO A 46 -0.64 -1.78 19.39
C PRO A 46 -1.17 -1.43 17.98
N GLY A 47 -0.72 -2.10 16.94
CA GLY A 47 -1.06 -1.78 15.56
C GLY A 47 -2.56 -1.88 15.25
N VAL A 48 -3.31 -2.74 15.97
CA VAL A 48 -4.76 -2.92 15.80
C VAL A 48 -5.52 -1.61 15.97
N TYR A 49 -5.17 -0.79 16.94
CA TYR A 49 -5.89 0.46 17.19
C TYR A 49 -5.69 1.46 16.05
N ALA A 50 -4.47 1.60 15.56
CA ALA A 50 -4.19 2.47 14.42
C ALA A 50 -4.93 1.99 13.16
N ALA A 51 -4.93 0.69 12.90
CA ALA A 51 -5.66 0.10 11.78
C ALA A 51 -7.18 0.26 11.92
N GLN A 52 -7.72 0.14 13.13
CA GLN A 52 -9.14 0.37 13.40
C GLN A 52 -9.55 1.83 13.19
N ILE A 53 -8.75 2.78 13.66
CA ILE A 53 -8.98 4.20 13.42
C ILE A 53 -8.95 4.50 11.93
N PHE A 54 -7.94 4.00 11.23
CA PHE A 54 -7.82 4.17 9.78
C PHE A 54 -9.02 3.58 9.05
N ARG A 55 -9.43 2.36 9.41
CA ARG A 55 -10.62 1.70 8.87
C ARG A 55 -11.88 2.53 9.08
N TRP A 56 -12.06 3.04 10.29
CA TRP A 56 -13.20 3.89 10.63
C TRP A 56 -13.21 5.15 9.76
N GLU A 57 -12.10 5.83 9.64
CA GLU A 57 -11.98 7.07 8.88
C GLU A 57 -12.17 6.88 7.36
N VAL A 58 -11.79 5.72 6.83
CA VAL A 58 -12.06 5.39 5.42
C VAL A 58 -13.55 5.17 5.16
N THR A 59 -14.25 4.53 6.10
CA THR A 59 -15.67 4.19 5.94
C THR A 59 -16.61 5.29 6.40
N CYS A 60 -16.25 6.05 7.42
CA CYS A 60 -17.02 7.14 8.02
C CYS A 60 -16.12 8.35 8.27
N PRO A 61 -15.77 9.13 7.23
CA PRO A 61 -14.88 10.28 7.38
C PRO A 61 -15.40 11.30 8.39
N SER A 62 -14.56 11.71 9.31
CA SER A 62 -14.83 12.75 10.33
C SER A 62 -13.93 13.97 10.13
N THR A 63 -14.06 14.98 10.98
CA THR A 63 -13.13 16.14 10.99
C THR A 63 -11.68 15.69 11.33
N ILE A 64 -11.53 14.62 12.11
CA ILE A 64 -10.24 14.00 12.44
C ILE A 64 -9.62 13.39 11.17
N SER A 65 -10.42 12.85 10.27
CA SER A 65 -9.99 12.31 8.98
C SER A 65 -9.20 13.33 8.16
N ARG A 66 -9.66 14.57 8.14
CA ARG A 66 -8.98 15.64 7.41
C ARG A 66 -7.59 15.94 7.99
N GLU A 67 -7.49 16.00 9.31
CA GLU A 67 -6.21 16.23 9.99
C GLU A 67 -5.24 15.05 9.80
N LEU A 68 -5.73 13.82 9.92
CA LEU A 68 -4.96 12.61 9.65
C LEU A 68 -4.52 12.53 8.18
N GLN A 69 -5.39 12.91 7.26
CA GLN A 69 -5.07 12.97 5.85
C GLN A 69 -3.97 14.00 5.56
N LEU A 70 -4.05 15.18 6.17
CA LEU A 70 -3.02 16.22 6.02
C LEU A 70 -1.69 15.81 6.66
N ALA A 71 -1.74 15.15 7.82
CA ALA A 71 -0.53 14.74 8.55
C ALA A 71 0.12 13.48 8.01
N TYR A 72 -0.66 12.54 7.52
CA TYR A 72 -0.21 11.19 7.14
C TYR A 72 -0.50 10.82 5.70
N GLY A 73 -1.75 10.97 5.27
CA GLY A 73 -2.21 10.51 3.96
C GLY A 73 -1.49 11.21 2.81
N ASN A 74 -1.25 12.51 2.93
CA ASN A 74 -0.54 13.28 1.91
C ASN A 74 0.92 12.83 1.76
N LYS A 75 1.58 12.51 2.86
CA LYS A 75 2.98 12.00 2.83
C LYS A 75 3.07 10.64 2.17
N VAL A 76 2.14 9.75 2.51
CA VAL A 76 2.05 8.41 1.90
C VAL A 76 1.76 8.52 0.40
N TYR A 77 0.82 9.37 0.02
CA TYR A 77 0.49 9.62 -1.38
C TYR A 77 1.70 10.20 -2.15
N GLU A 78 2.47 11.08 -1.55
CA GLU A 78 3.68 11.62 -2.17
C GLU A 78 4.71 10.55 -2.49
N VAL A 79 4.88 9.56 -1.62
CA VAL A 79 5.76 8.41 -1.89
C VAL A 79 5.28 7.64 -3.11
N LEU A 80 4.01 7.27 -3.15
CA LEU A 80 3.44 6.55 -4.28
C LEU A 80 3.50 7.37 -5.58
N ARG A 81 3.17 8.65 -5.51
CA ARG A 81 3.26 9.58 -6.64
C ARG A 81 4.69 9.65 -7.17
N THR A 82 5.68 9.76 -6.29
CA THR A 82 7.09 9.79 -6.67
C THR A 82 7.50 8.52 -7.41
N LEU A 83 7.14 7.35 -6.88
CA LEU A 83 7.44 6.06 -7.52
C LEU A 83 6.75 5.90 -8.88
N LEU A 84 5.49 6.33 -8.99
CA LEU A 84 4.74 6.23 -10.25
C LEU A 84 5.23 7.23 -11.29
N THR A 85 5.65 8.41 -10.88
CA THR A 85 6.24 9.42 -11.79
C THR A 85 7.51 8.90 -12.46
N MET A 86 8.29 8.09 -11.77
CA MET A 86 9.48 7.46 -12.36
C MET A 86 9.18 6.54 -13.55
N ALA A 87 7.95 6.02 -13.65
CA ALA A 87 7.50 5.16 -14.75
C ALA A 87 6.61 5.89 -15.76
N LEU A 88 5.87 6.90 -15.34
CA LEU A 88 4.85 7.59 -16.12
C LEU A 88 5.27 9.00 -16.57
N GLY A 89 6.36 9.53 -16.01
CA GLY A 89 6.84 10.88 -16.32
C GLY A 89 5.84 11.96 -15.89
N ASP A 90 5.66 12.97 -16.73
CA ASP A 90 4.84 14.15 -16.45
C ASP A 90 3.33 13.94 -16.64
N ASP A 91 2.88 12.73 -16.94
CA ASP A 91 1.45 12.42 -17.09
C ASP A 91 0.78 12.33 -15.71
N ALA A 92 0.40 13.50 -15.19
CA ALA A 92 -0.21 13.63 -13.86
C ALA A 92 -1.54 12.87 -13.73
N ASP A 93 -2.31 12.76 -14.80
CA ASP A 93 -3.58 12.02 -14.78
C ASP A 93 -3.34 10.51 -14.71
N ALA A 94 -2.40 9.99 -15.47
CA ALA A 94 -2.01 8.59 -15.39
C ALA A 94 -1.46 8.25 -14.01
N VAL A 95 -0.65 9.12 -13.40
CA VAL A 95 -0.15 8.94 -12.02
C VAL A 95 -1.29 8.85 -11.02
N LYS A 96 -2.30 9.71 -11.13
CA LYS A 96 -3.49 9.67 -10.24
C LYS A 96 -4.31 8.40 -10.43
N ILE A 97 -4.53 7.99 -11.68
CA ILE A 97 -5.30 6.77 -12.00
C ILE A 97 -4.60 5.53 -11.43
N TRP A 98 -3.32 5.38 -11.68
CA TRP A 98 -2.55 4.26 -11.15
C TRP A 98 -2.45 4.29 -9.64
N GLY A 99 -2.23 5.46 -9.06
CA GLY A 99 -2.19 5.65 -7.61
C GLY A 99 -3.51 5.24 -6.95
N GLY A 100 -4.62 5.66 -7.50
CA GLY A 100 -5.96 5.27 -7.05
C GLY A 100 -6.23 3.78 -7.21
N ALA A 101 -5.80 3.17 -8.31
CA ALA A 101 -5.96 1.74 -8.55
C ALA A 101 -5.16 0.89 -7.54
N ILE A 102 -3.91 1.25 -7.28
CA ILE A 102 -3.07 0.56 -6.29
C ILE A 102 -3.65 0.72 -4.89
N TRP A 103 -3.95 1.96 -4.50
CA TRP A 103 -4.45 2.26 -3.17
C TRP A 103 -5.81 1.62 -2.90
N SER A 104 -6.74 1.63 -3.84
CA SER A 104 -8.06 1.01 -3.69
C SER A 104 -7.96 -0.50 -3.49
N ARG A 105 -7.03 -1.17 -4.14
CA ARG A 105 -6.80 -2.62 -3.94
C ARG A 105 -6.27 -2.93 -2.54
N ILE A 106 -5.38 -2.09 -2.02
CA ILE A 106 -4.89 -2.22 -0.64
C ILE A 106 -6.00 -1.90 0.34
N ALA A 107 -6.71 -0.80 0.15
CA ALA A 107 -7.78 -0.35 1.04
C ALA A 107 -8.96 -1.33 1.10
N ALA A 108 -9.26 -2.03 0.02
CA ALA A 108 -10.30 -3.06 -0.01
C ALA A 108 -10.09 -4.16 1.03
N LEU A 109 -8.84 -4.45 1.39
CA LEU A 109 -8.51 -5.43 2.43
C LEU A 109 -9.01 -5.01 3.83
N ILE A 110 -9.24 -3.71 4.05
CA ILE A 110 -9.78 -3.19 5.31
C ILE A 110 -11.24 -3.63 5.52
N VAL A 111 -12.02 -3.65 4.45
CA VAL A 111 -13.46 -3.96 4.50
C VAL A 111 -13.79 -5.43 4.34
N ILE A 112 -12.80 -6.24 3.97
CA ILE A 112 -12.95 -7.70 3.93
C ILE A 112 -12.94 -8.21 5.36
N ASP A 113 -14.11 -8.50 5.90
CA ASP A 113 -14.25 -9.10 7.21
C ASP A 113 -14.00 -10.62 7.21
N LYS A 114 -14.05 -11.24 8.40
CA LYS A 114 -13.79 -12.67 8.56
C LYS A 114 -14.73 -13.57 7.75
N SER A 115 -15.96 -13.14 7.49
CA SER A 115 -16.93 -13.92 6.73
C SER A 115 -16.60 -13.94 5.24
N TRP A 116 -16.11 -12.85 4.71
CA TRP A 116 -15.69 -12.74 3.31
C TRP A 116 -14.34 -13.40 3.02
N VAL A 117 -13.42 -13.38 3.99
CA VAL A 117 -12.09 -13.98 3.85
C VAL A 117 -12.17 -15.45 3.45
N SER A 118 -13.14 -16.21 3.99
CA SER A 118 -13.31 -17.62 3.65
C SER A 118 -13.60 -17.89 2.17
N HIS A 119 -14.14 -16.92 1.44
CA HIS A 119 -14.38 -17.02 0.00
C HIS A 119 -13.13 -16.78 -0.85
N PHE A 120 -12.18 -16.04 -0.33
CA PHE A 120 -11.02 -15.58 -1.09
C PHE A 120 -9.69 -16.22 -0.69
N VAL A 121 -9.66 -16.92 0.46
CA VAL A 121 -8.47 -17.66 0.89
C VAL A 121 -8.56 -19.10 0.40
N PRO A 122 -7.62 -19.56 -0.44
CA PRO A 122 -7.59 -20.94 -0.90
C PRO A 122 -7.45 -21.93 0.28
N ARG A 123 -7.98 -23.11 0.11
CA ARG A 123 -7.83 -24.18 1.12
C ARG A 123 -6.36 -24.48 1.39
N GLY A 124 -6.00 -24.64 2.66
CA GLY A 124 -4.65 -24.97 3.09
C GLY A 124 -3.66 -23.80 3.03
N VAL A 125 -4.13 -22.62 2.67
CA VAL A 125 -3.30 -21.41 2.64
C VAL A 125 -3.49 -20.63 3.94
N GLY A 126 -2.40 -20.40 4.68
CA GLY A 126 -2.41 -19.56 5.87
C GLY A 126 -2.58 -18.07 5.51
N ARG A 127 -2.95 -17.27 6.52
CA ARG A 127 -3.20 -15.84 6.37
C ARG A 127 -1.99 -15.09 5.79
N ASP A 128 -0.81 -15.30 6.33
CA ASP A 128 0.41 -14.60 5.90
C ASP A 128 0.77 -14.94 4.46
N GLU A 129 0.63 -16.18 4.08
CA GLU A 129 0.85 -16.63 2.69
C GLU A 129 -0.18 -16.02 1.74
N TRP A 130 -1.45 -15.95 2.15
CA TRP A 130 -2.49 -15.31 1.36
C TRP A 130 -2.19 -13.82 1.15
N LEU A 131 -1.83 -13.08 2.21
CA LEU A 131 -1.47 -11.67 2.12
C LEU A 131 -0.24 -11.44 1.24
N ARG A 132 0.73 -12.34 1.31
CA ARG A 132 1.90 -12.31 0.41
C ARG A 132 1.47 -12.47 -1.06
N ARG A 133 0.60 -13.42 -1.35
CA ARG A 133 0.08 -13.63 -2.72
C ARG A 133 -0.75 -12.45 -3.21
N VAL A 134 -1.53 -11.82 -2.35
CA VAL A 134 -2.28 -10.60 -2.68
C VAL A 134 -1.32 -9.45 -3.00
N SER A 135 -0.29 -9.25 -2.19
CA SER A 135 0.75 -8.25 -2.44
C SER A 135 1.48 -8.50 -3.74
N ASP A 136 1.86 -9.74 -4.02
CA ASP A 136 2.50 -10.14 -5.28
C ASP A 136 1.60 -9.85 -6.48
N ASN A 137 0.31 -10.16 -6.39
CA ASN A 137 -0.66 -9.89 -7.46
C ASN A 137 -0.80 -8.39 -7.75
N ILE A 138 -0.83 -7.56 -6.72
CA ILE A 138 -0.85 -6.10 -6.90
C ILE A 138 0.42 -5.64 -7.60
N CYS A 139 1.57 -6.08 -7.15
CA CYS A 139 2.87 -5.72 -7.73
C CYS A 139 2.99 -6.21 -9.20
N GLU A 140 2.61 -7.43 -9.49
CA GLU A 140 2.64 -7.99 -10.84
C GLU A 140 1.79 -7.20 -11.82
N SER A 141 0.61 -6.72 -11.39
CA SER A 141 -0.25 -5.88 -12.21
C SER A 141 0.41 -4.54 -12.57
N VAL A 142 1.20 -3.99 -11.65
CA VAL A 142 1.99 -2.77 -11.89
C VAL A 142 3.15 -3.06 -12.84
N PHE A 143 3.93 -4.08 -12.54
CA PHE A 143 5.15 -4.42 -13.31
C PHE A 143 4.85 -4.92 -14.73
N GLY A 144 3.66 -5.50 -14.95
CA GLY A 144 3.21 -5.89 -16.29
C GLY A 144 2.86 -4.72 -17.19
N SER A 145 2.59 -3.54 -16.63
CA SER A 145 2.12 -2.37 -17.37
C SER A 145 3.07 -1.18 -17.31
N LEU A 146 3.86 -1.05 -16.24
CA LEU A 146 4.73 0.10 -16.01
C LEU A 146 6.18 -0.32 -15.91
N HIS A 147 7.06 0.51 -16.49
CA HIS A 147 8.50 0.34 -16.48
C HIS A 147 9.19 1.61 -16.03
N TYR A 148 10.24 1.45 -15.24
CA TYR A 148 11.09 2.56 -14.83
C TYR A 148 11.70 3.26 -16.05
N ARG A 149 11.62 4.59 -16.07
CA ARG A 149 12.14 5.43 -17.17
C ARG A 149 13.21 6.42 -16.73
N GLY A 150 13.39 6.55 -15.44
CA GLY A 150 14.35 7.50 -14.89
C GLY A 150 13.77 8.53 -13.96
#